data_f0e5cf3fee9b6346156661fc2e1df3c8
#
_entry.id   f0e5cf3fee9b6346156661fc2e1df3c8
#
_cell.length_a   1.000
_cell.length_b   1.000
_cell.length_c   1.000
_cell.angle_alpha   90.00
_cell.angle_beta   90.00
_cell.angle_gamma   90.00
#
_symmetry.space_group_name_H-M   'P 1'
#
loop_
_entity.id
_entity.type
_entity.pdbx_description
1 polymer ?
#
loop_
_entity_poly.entity_id
_entity_poly.type
_entity_poly.pdbx_seq_one_letter_code
_entity_poly.pdbx_strand_id
1 'polypeptide(L)'
;MPCNIVVGGFFGDEGKGKIIAYIVKKDNVNLAARGGVGPNAGHTFNLNGQTFKVRMLPSAAFNVNTKLAIGAGVLVNPKILLNEISSFQAQRRTFVDPHCGIIKEEHILQDSTESFLKDKIGTTGTGTGPANSDRALRKLSLAMDCSEIKDYLSDVSSMIHSDLDKKNNILLEGTQGTYLSLYHGGYPFVTSKDVTASSICADVGIGPKSIDKVIIVFKCYITRVGGGPLANELSREEMQRRGWLEFGSVTGRERRSSPFDLDLAKKAIRLNGGTSFALTKLDVLYPECAGVKDYSKLSYPAKKFIEEIQAELGLKAELIGTGKDVDSIIDQR
;
A
#
# COMPACT_ATOMS: atom_id res chain seq x y z
N MET A 1 -4.25 4.88 -19.91
CA MET A 1 -4.16 5.06 -18.46
C MET A 1 -2.84 5.78 -18.12
N PRO A 2 -2.70 7.09 -18.32
CA PRO A 2 -1.39 7.69 -18.12
C PRO A 2 -0.91 7.60 -16.66
N CYS A 3 -1.65 8.09 -15.67
CA CYS A 3 -1.18 8.03 -14.28
C CYS A 3 -2.30 7.67 -13.31
N ASN A 4 -2.18 6.50 -12.69
CA ASN A 4 -3.10 6.05 -11.64
C ASN A 4 -2.36 5.93 -10.30
N ILE A 5 -3.09 6.17 -9.22
CA ILE A 5 -2.59 5.99 -7.87
C ILE A 5 -3.44 4.98 -7.09
N VAL A 6 -2.79 4.09 -6.35
CA VAL A 6 -3.44 3.07 -5.51
C VAL A 6 -3.12 3.35 -4.05
N VAL A 7 -4.15 3.58 -3.24
CA VAL A 7 -4.04 3.85 -1.79
C VAL A 7 -4.93 2.93 -0.97
N GLY A 8 -4.62 2.74 0.30
CA GLY A 8 -5.45 1.96 1.23
C GLY A 8 -6.56 2.81 1.85
N GLY A 9 -7.77 2.23 1.95
CA GLY A 9 -8.93 2.96 2.46
C GLY A 9 -9.08 2.94 3.97
N PHE A 10 -8.56 1.92 4.67
CA PHE A 10 -8.75 1.75 6.12
C PHE A 10 -7.43 1.88 6.91
N PHE A 11 -7.01 0.82 7.60
CA PHE A 11 -5.84 0.81 8.50
C PHE A 11 -4.64 0.03 7.93
N GLY A 12 -4.54 -0.10 6.61
CA GLY A 12 -3.54 -0.94 5.96
C GLY A 12 -4.00 -2.39 5.79
N ASP A 13 -3.16 -3.18 5.13
CA ASP A 13 -3.43 -4.60 4.86
C ASP A 13 -4.69 -4.90 4.03
N GLU A 14 -5.15 -3.92 3.23
CA GLU A 14 -6.30 -4.07 2.34
C GLU A 14 -6.00 -4.91 1.08
N GLY A 15 -4.75 -5.33 0.86
CA GLY A 15 -4.35 -6.10 -0.32
C GLY A 15 -3.92 -5.26 -1.51
N LYS A 16 -3.40 -4.04 -1.28
CA LYS A 16 -2.87 -3.16 -2.34
C LYS A 16 -1.89 -3.86 -3.26
N GLY A 17 -0.95 -4.64 -2.71
CA GLY A 17 0.04 -5.36 -3.51
C GLY A 17 -0.57 -6.27 -4.57
N LYS A 18 -1.66 -6.98 -4.24
CA LYS A 18 -2.41 -7.80 -5.21
C LYS A 18 -3.04 -6.95 -6.31
N ILE A 19 -3.71 -5.85 -5.94
CA ILE A 19 -4.37 -4.96 -6.90
C ILE A 19 -3.34 -4.32 -7.84
N ILE A 20 -2.21 -3.85 -7.30
CA ILE A 20 -1.11 -3.28 -8.08
C ILE A 20 -0.52 -4.34 -9.02
N ALA A 21 -0.22 -5.54 -8.52
CA ALA A 21 0.30 -6.62 -9.36
C ALA A 21 -0.66 -6.99 -10.50
N TYR A 22 -1.97 -7.00 -10.24
CA TYR A 22 -2.98 -7.23 -11.27
C TYR A 22 -2.97 -6.15 -12.35
N ILE A 23 -2.99 -4.87 -11.94
CA ILE A 23 -2.95 -3.73 -12.87
C ILE A 23 -1.67 -3.80 -13.72
N VAL A 24 -0.52 -4.02 -13.10
CA VAL A 24 0.78 -4.14 -13.81
C VAL A 24 0.74 -5.27 -14.84
N LYS A 25 0.14 -6.41 -14.50
CA LYS A 25 0.02 -7.56 -15.41
C LYS A 25 -0.90 -7.28 -16.61
N LYS A 26 -1.96 -6.48 -16.41
CA LYS A 26 -3.01 -6.24 -17.41
C LYS A 26 -2.80 -4.99 -18.26
N ASP A 27 -2.27 -3.95 -17.71
CA ASP A 27 -2.32 -2.60 -18.31
C ASP A 27 -0.98 -2.14 -18.90
N ASN A 28 0.02 -3.03 -19.02
CA ASN A 28 1.36 -2.72 -19.56
C ASN A 28 1.97 -1.47 -18.90
N VAL A 29 2.06 -1.47 -17.57
CA VAL A 29 2.62 -0.36 -16.80
C VAL A 29 4.10 -0.18 -17.13
N ASN A 30 4.48 0.99 -17.62
CA ASN A 30 5.85 1.33 -17.98
C ASN A 30 6.70 1.69 -16.78
N LEU A 31 6.09 2.42 -15.82
CA LEU A 31 6.75 2.87 -14.59
C LEU A 31 5.83 2.67 -13.40
N ALA A 32 6.31 1.99 -12.36
CA ALA A 32 5.68 1.92 -11.05
C ALA A 32 6.54 2.68 -10.04
N ALA A 33 5.94 3.68 -9.36
CA ALA A 33 6.65 4.47 -8.37
C ALA A 33 6.04 4.29 -6.98
N ARG A 34 6.89 4.00 -5.99
CA ARG A 34 6.50 3.89 -4.59
C ARG A 34 6.59 5.25 -3.91
N GLY A 35 5.50 5.67 -3.31
CA GLY A 35 5.41 6.75 -2.33
C GLY A 35 5.10 6.18 -0.93
N GLY A 36 4.82 7.05 0.03
CA GLY A 36 4.47 6.69 1.41
C GLY A 36 5.68 6.65 2.34
N VAL A 37 5.63 5.81 3.39
CA VAL A 37 6.59 5.92 4.49
C VAL A 37 7.91 5.22 4.20
N GLY A 38 7.91 3.90 4.04
CA GLY A 38 9.14 3.12 3.89
C GLY A 38 8.94 1.63 4.21
N PRO A 39 9.97 0.95 4.77
CA PRO A 39 9.97 -0.51 4.96
C PRO A 39 9.03 -1.03 6.06
N ASN A 40 8.33 -0.17 6.78
CA ASN A 40 7.27 -0.56 7.71
C ASN A 40 6.00 -1.07 6.98
N ALA A 41 5.87 -0.83 5.69
CA ALA A 41 4.80 -1.37 4.85
C ALA A 41 5.30 -2.59 4.07
N GLY A 42 4.64 -3.73 4.24
CA GLY A 42 4.89 -4.94 3.46
C GLY A 42 3.74 -5.23 2.51
N HIS A 43 4.01 -5.37 1.23
CA HIS A 43 3.03 -5.78 0.24
C HIS A 43 3.27 -7.24 -0.17
N THR A 44 2.23 -8.04 -0.05
CA THR A 44 2.27 -9.48 -0.40
C THR A 44 1.26 -9.76 -1.50
N PHE A 45 1.67 -10.54 -2.49
CA PHE A 45 0.78 -11.03 -3.54
C PHE A 45 1.22 -12.41 -4.02
N ASN A 46 0.27 -13.19 -4.52
CA ASN A 46 0.53 -14.51 -5.07
C ASN A 46 0.34 -14.47 -6.59
N LEU A 47 1.33 -14.97 -7.31
CA LEU A 47 1.30 -15.03 -8.76
C LEU A 47 1.80 -16.39 -9.21
N ASN A 48 0.99 -17.13 -9.98
CA ASN A 48 1.33 -18.46 -10.50
C ASN A 48 1.76 -19.45 -9.39
N GLY A 49 1.08 -19.42 -8.23
CA GLY A 49 1.39 -20.28 -7.09
C GLY A 49 2.58 -19.85 -6.24
N GLN A 50 3.33 -18.82 -6.65
CA GLN A 50 4.44 -18.27 -5.88
C GLN A 50 4.00 -17.05 -5.08
N THR A 51 4.47 -16.95 -3.82
CA THR A 51 4.23 -15.79 -2.96
C THR A 51 5.39 -14.80 -3.07
N PHE A 52 5.08 -13.56 -3.41
CA PHE A 52 6.01 -12.44 -3.45
C PHE A 52 5.74 -11.49 -2.28
N LYS A 53 6.83 -10.97 -1.70
CA LYS A 53 6.79 -9.97 -0.63
C LYS A 53 7.77 -8.85 -0.95
N VAL A 54 7.30 -7.61 -0.89
CA VAL A 54 8.13 -6.41 -1.08
C VAL A 54 7.88 -5.41 0.05
N ARG A 55 8.91 -4.71 0.46
CA ARG A 55 8.88 -3.66 1.48
C ARG A 55 9.43 -2.34 0.95
N MET A 56 10.37 -2.39 0.02
CA MET A 56 11.01 -1.23 -0.60
C MET A 56 10.62 -1.07 -2.06
N LEU A 57 10.74 -2.12 -2.87
CA LEU A 57 10.34 -2.06 -4.27
C LEU A 57 8.82 -1.93 -4.42
N PRO A 58 8.33 -1.29 -5.50
CA PRO A 58 6.94 -1.41 -5.90
C PRO A 58 6.51 -2.86 -6.13
N SER A 59 5.24 -3.17 -5.89
CA SER A 59 4.65 -4.51 -6.15
C SER A 59 4.71 -4.92 -7.64
N ALA A 60 5.13 -4.04 -8.51
CA ALA A 60 5.47 -4.28 -9.91
C ALA A 60 6.77 -5.06 -10.11
N ALA A 61 7.54 -5.33 -9.05
CA ALA A 61 8.89 -5.91 -9.12
C ALA A 61 8.96 -7.26 -9.88
N PHE A 62 7.87 -8.01 -9.95
CA PHE A 62 7.80 -9.26 -10.73
C PHE A 62 7.82 -9.06 -12.24
N ASN A 63 7.43 -7.86 -12.74
CA ASN A 63 7.35 -7.59 -14.18
C ASN A 63 8.67 -6.97 -14.69
N VAL A 64 9.38 -7.72 -15.50
CA VAL A 64 10.71 -7.33 -16.02
C VAL A 64 10.69 -6.10 -16.94
N ASN A 65 9.54 -5.75 -17.50
CA ASN A 65 9.39 -4.62 -18.42
C ASN A 65 9.01 -3.30 -17.73
N THR A 66 8.71 -3.33 -16.43
CA THR A 66 8.30 -2.17 -15.66
C THR A 66 9.49 -1.53 -14.96
N LYS A 67 9.73 -0.23 -15.14
CA LYS A 67 10.66 0.56 -14.33
C LYS A 67 10.13 0.66 -12.90
N LEU A 68 11.01 0.54 -11.92
CA LEU A 68 10.69 0.59 -10.49
C LEU A 68 11.32 1.83 -9.87
N ALA A 69 10.52 2.76 -9.42
CA ALA A 69 10.99 4.01 -8.82
C ALA A 69 10.62 4.10 -7.33
N ILE A 70 11.47 4.74 -6.55
CA ILE A 70 11.24 5.08 -5.14
C ILE A 70 11.32 6.60 -5.03
N GLY A 71 10.20 7.23 -4.67
CA GLY A 71 10.07 8.69 -4.64
C GLY A 71 10.80 9.35 -3.47
N ALA A 72 11.17 10.61 -3.64
CA ALA A 72 11.94 11.44 -2.70
C ALA A 72 11.40 11.44 -1.26
N GLY A 73 10.09 11.32 -1.09
CA GLY A 73 9.44 11.30 0.22
C GLY A 73 9.59 10.01 1.01
N VAL A 74 10.11 8.94 0.40
CA VAL A 74 10.21 7.61 1.01
C VAL A 74 11.48 7.48 1.87
N LEU A 75 11.36 6.73 2.96
CA LEU A 75 12.51 6.29 3.76
C LEU A 75 13.01 4.95 3.26
N VAL A 76 14.30 4.86 2.99
CA VAL A 76 14.97 3.67 2.44
C VAL A 76 15.81 2.97 3.49
N ASN A 77 15.64 1.66 3.61
CA ASN A 77 16.62 0.79 4.27
C ASN A 77 17.46 0.12 3.17
N PRO A 78 18.76 0.47 3.04
CA PRO A 78 19.61 -0.01 1.94
C PRO A 78 19.73 -1.54 1.89
N LYS A 79 19.84 -2.20 3.05
CA LYS A 79 19.96 -3.67 3.13
C LYS A 79 18.71 -4.36 2.56
N ILE A 80 17.52 -3.88 2.96
CA ILE A 80 16.25 -4.45 2.46
C ILE A 80 16.13 -4.19 0.95
N LEU A 81 16.42 -2.98 0.50
CA LEU A 81 16.34 -2.61 -0.91
C LEU A 81 17.25 -3.48 -1.77
N LEU A 82 18.53 -3.61 -1.42
CA LEU A 82 19.50 -4.39 -2.18
C LEU A 82 19.13 -5.89 -2.23
N ASN A 83 18.62 -6.45 -1.12
CA ASN A 83 18.12 -7.80 -1.10
C ASN A 83 16.91 -7.99 -2.04
N GLU A 84 15.97 -7.05 -2.07
CA GLU A 84 14.83 -7.12 -3.00
C GLU A 84 15.29 -6.94 -4.45
N ILE A 85 16.16 -5.98 -4.75
CA ILE A 85 16.74 -5.80 -6.10
C ILE A 85 17.37 -7.10 -6.60
N SER A 86 18.16 -7.78 -5.76
CA SER A 86 18.77 -9.06 -6.10
C SER A 86 17.74 -10.14 -6.34
N SER A 87 16.75 -10.29 -5.42
CA SER A 87 15.72 -11.33 -5.48
C SER A 87 14.85 -11.23 -6.72
N PHE A 88 14.58 -10.00 -7.19
CA PHE A 88 13.77 -9.74 -8.38
C PHE A 88 14.60 -9.48 -9.65
N GLN A 89 15.94 -9.62 -9.59
CA GLN A 89 16.85 -9.32 -10.69
C GLN A 89 16.56 -7.93 -11.31
N ALA A 90 16.37 -6.93 -10.43
CA ALA A 90 15.84 -5.61 -10.79
C ALA A 90 16.94 -4.53 -10.94
N GLN A 91 18.23 -4.90 -11.00
CA GLN A 91 19.37 -3.98 -10.99
C GLN A 91 19.29 -2.88 -12.06
N ARG A 92 18.87 -3.24 -13.27
CA ARG A 92 18.86 -2.32 -14.44
C ARG A 92 17.59 -1.46 -14.54
N ARG A 93 16.60 -1.66 -13.67
CA ARG A 93 15.28 -1.03 -13.76
C ARG A 93 14.79 -0.45 -12.44
N THR A 94 15.66 -0.41 -11.42
CA THR A 94 15.38 0.24 -10.12
C THR A 94 16.01 1.62 -10.09
N PHE A 95 15.23 2.61 -9.64
CA PHE A 95 15.60 4.02 -9.55
C PHE A 95 15.18 4.56 -8.19
N VAL A 96 16.12 5.22 -7.50
CA VAL A 96 15.92 5.79 -6.17
C VAL A 96 16.16 7.28 -6.23
N ASP A 97 15.22 8.08 -5.75
CA ASP A 97 15.44 9.52 -5.72
C ASP A 97 16.57 9.88 -4.75
N PRO A 98 17.51 10.78 -5.14
CA PRO A 98 18.61 11.21 -4.28
C PRO A 98 18.18 11.78 -2.93
N HIS A 99 16.97 12.31 -2.83
CA HIS A 99 16.41 12.90 -1.61
C HIS A 99 15.65 11.90 -0.72
N CYS A 100 15.61 10.61 -1.07
CA CYS A 100 15.11 9.60 -0.14
C CYS A 100 15.89 9.64 1.18
N GLY A 101 15.20 9.50 2.30
CA GLY A 101 15.85 9.44 3.60
C GLY A 101 16.41 8.05 3.89
N ILE A 102 17.58 7.95 4.51
CA ILE A 102 18.21 6.68 4.86
C ILE A 102 17.89 6.28 6.30
N ILE A 103 17.32 5.09 6.48
CA ILE A 103 17.14 4.50 7.81
C ILE A 103 18.45 3.83 8.23
N LYS A 104 18.99 4.29 9.38
CA LYS A 104 20.18 3.73 10.00
C LYS A 104 19.81 2.78 11.15
N GLU A 105 20.77 2.00 11.62
CA GLU A 105 20.60 1.07 12.75
C GLU A 105 20.16 1.80 14.05
N GLU A 106 20.63 3.03 14.26
CA GLU A 106 20.22 3.87 15.40
C GLU A 106 18.71 4.18 15.40
N HIS A 107 18.12 4.45 14.22
CA HIS A 107 16.68 4.65 14.09
C HIS A 107 15.89 3.37 14.41
N ILE A 108 16.39 2.22 13.96
CA ILE A 108 15.77 0.91 14.23
C ILE A 108 15.85 0.60 15.72
N LEU A 109 17.01 0.83 16.34
CA LEU A 109 17.19 0.62 17.77
C LEU A 109 16.24 1.51 18.57
N GLN A 110 16.17 2.80 18.29
CA GLN A 110 15.27 3.73 18.95
C GLN A 110 13.81 3.31 18.79
N ASP A 111 13.37 2.98 17.57
CA ASP A 111 12.00 2.57 17.27
C ASP A 111 11.59 1.27 18.00
N SER A 112 12.54 0.37 18.22
CA SER A 112 12.31 -0.94 18.85
C SER A 112 12.46 -0.95 20.39
N THR A 113 13.13 0.05 20.97
CA THR A 113 13.44 0.07 22.41
C THR A 113 12.69 1.12 23.19
N GLU A 114 12.27 2.23 22.55
CA GLU A 114 11.50 3.28 23.23
C GLU A 114 10.12 2.75 23.65
N SER A 115 9.83 2.80 24.95
CA SER A 115 8.61 2.22 25.53
C SER A 115 7.32 2.81 24.97
N PHE A 116 7.26 4.13 24.72
CA PHE A 116 6.08 4.75 24.12
C PHE A 116 5.79 4.21 22.72
N LEU A 117 6.80 4.08 21.88
CA LEU A 117 6.65 3.56 20.52
C LEU A 117 6.32 2.07 20.51
N LYS A 118 7.02 1.30 21.33
CA LYS A 118 6.89 -0.15 21.39
C LYS A 118 5.59 -0.59 22.07
N ASP A 119 5.34 -0.11 23.28
CA ASP A 119 4.31 -0.67 24.15
C ASP A 119 2.97 0.03 23.96
N LYS A 120 2.95 1.36 23.77
CA LYS A 120 1.72 2.13 23.60
C LYS A 120 1.28 2.19 22.14
N ILE A 121 2.17 2.56 21.21
CA ILE A 121 1.82 2.70 19.79
C ILE A 121 1.79 1.33 19.11
N GLY A 122 2.66 0.41 19.50
CA GLY A 122 2.83 -0.87 18.84
C GLY A 122 3.49 -0.71 17.48
N THR A 123 4.62 0.00 17.45
CA THR A 123 5.40 0.22 16.22
C THR A 123 5.83 -1.09 15.55
N THR A 124 6.21 -1.01 14.28
CA THR A 124 6.82 -2.13 13.53
C THR A 124 8.31 -2.32 13.84
N GLY A 125 8.94 -1.40 14.58
CA GLY A 125 10.37 -1.45 14.91
C GLY A 125 11.29 -1.32 13.70
N THR A 126 10.85 -0.61 12.65
CA THR A 126 11.61 -0.48 11.39
C THR A 126 12.36 0.84 11.26
N GLY A 127 12.34 1.67 12.30
CA GLY A 127 13.08 2.94 12.35
C GLY A 127 12.41 4.10 11.63
N THR A 128 11.19 3.93 11.13
CA THR A 128 10.54 4.95 10.30
C THR A 128 10.08 6.18 11.08
N GLY A 129 9.68 6.02 12.34
CA GLY A 129 9.31 7.13 13.22
C GLY A 129 10.50 8.03 13.53
N PRO A 130 11.57 7.50 14.13
CA PRO A 130 12.81 8.24 14.40
C PRO A 130 13.42 8.89 13.15
N ALA A 131 13.50 8.16 12.04
CA ALA A 131 14.05 8.71 10.79
C ALA A 131 13.21 9.88 10.24
N ASN A 132 11.87 9.84 10.31
CA ASN A 132 11.04 10.99 9.93
C ASN A 132 11.18 12.17 10.92
N SER A 133 11.40 11.91 12.20
CA SER A 133 11.75 12.96 13.17
C SER A 133 13.05 13.66 12.78
N ASP A 134 14.10 12.92 12.46
CA ASP A 134 15.37 13.47 12.00
C ASP A 134 15.23 14.22 10.68
N ARG A 135 14.35 13.75 9.78
CA ARG A 135 14.05 14.47 8.55
C ARG A 135 13.41 15.82 8.82
N ALA A 136 12.46 15.89 9.74
CA ALA A 136 11.82 17.15 10.14
C ALA A 136 12.84 18.12 10.78
N LEU A 137 13.81 17.60 11.55
CA LEU A 137 14.92 18.33 12.11
C LEU A 137 16.06 18.63 11.13
N ARG A 138 15.98 18.13 9.88
CA ARG A 138 16.98 18.29 8.82
C ARG A 138 18.35 17.67 9.16
N LYS A 139 18.34 16.57 9.92
CA LYS A 139 19.53 15.80 10.35
C LYS A 139 19.66 14.47 9.60
N LEU A 140 18.61 14.02 8.93
CA LEU A 140 18.58 12.73 8.27
C LEU A 140 19.59 12.68 7.12
N SER A 141 20.36 11.61 7.06
CA SER A 141 21.18 11.28 5.88
C SER A 141 20.28 10.95 4.68
N LEU A 142 20.67 11.42 3.51
CA LEU A 142 19.91 11.20 2.27
C LEU A 142 20.54 10.09 1.42
N ALA A 143 19.78 9.61 0.44
CA ALA A 143 20.25 8.58 -0.48
C ALA A 143 21.47 9.01 -1.30
N MET A 144 21.60 10.30 -1.61
CA MET A 144 22.75 10.87 -2.30
C MET A 144 24.06 10.67 -1.55
N ASP A 145 24.01 10.54 -0.22
CA ASP A 145 25.17 10.34 0.66
C ASP A 145 25.43 8.85 0.95
N CYS A 146 24.61 7.94 0.42
CA CYS A 146 24.68 6.51 0.69
C CYS A 146 25.40 5.76 -0.45
N SER A 147 26.67 5.40 -0.23
CA SER A 147 27.50 4.72 -1.24
C SER A 147 26.95 3.36 -1.69
N GLU A 148 26.22 2.66 -0.82
CA GLU A 148 25.70 1.32 -1.09
C GLU A 148 24.64 1.29 -2.20
N ILE A 149 23.93 2.38 -2.42
CA ILE A 149 22.84 2.48 -3.40
C ILE A 149 23.07 3.55 -4.48
N LYS A 150 24.30 4.08 -4.57
CA LYS A 150 24.68 5.15 -5.51
C LYS A 150 24.35 4.84 -6.98
N ASP A 151 24.48 3.58 -7.37
CA ASP A 151 24.28 3.14 -8.76
C ASP A 151 22.78 3.11 -9.16
N TYR A 152 21.88 3.30 -8.21
CA TYR A 152 20.43 3.36 -8.41
C TYR A 152 19.89 4.78 -8.37
N LEU A 153 20.70 5.79 -8.09
CA LEU A 153 20.23 7.17 -7.94
C LEU A 153 19.76 7.75 -9.28
N SER A 154 18.60 8.38 -9.25
CA SER A 154 18.00 9.06 -10.41
C SER A 154 16.98 10.09 -9.95
N ASP A 155 16.85 11.19 -10.69
CA ASP A 155 15.74 12.14 -10.50
C ASP A 155 14.41 11.48 -10.89
N VAL A 156 13.72 10.94 -9.89
CA VAL A 156 12.48 10.18 -10.06
C VAL A 156 11.36 11.10 -10.55
N SER A 157 11.29 12.34 -10.07
CA SER A 157 10.29 13.30 -10.52
C SER A 157 10.44 13.57 -12.03
N SER A 158 11.65 13.88 -12.51
CA SER A 158 11.92 14.10 -13.94
C SER A 158 11.62 12.87 -14.79
N MET A 159 11.93 11.66 -14.28
CA MET A 159 11.57 10.41 -14.96
C MET A 159 10.06 10.25 -15.14
N ILE A 160 9.28 10.50 -14.08
CA ILE A 160 7.82 10.40 -14.13
C ILE A 160 7.27 11.42 -15.12
N HIS A 161 7.70 12.68 -15.07
CA HIS A 161 7.27 13.70 -16.00
C HIS A 161 7.60 13.35 -17.47
N SER A 162 8.80 12.83 -17.73
CA SER A 162 9.17 12.34 -19.07
C SER A 162 8.28 11.20 -19.56
N ASP A 163 7.88 10.28 -18.67
CA ASP A 163 6.96 9.20 -19.04
C ASP A 163 5.51 9.71 -19.22
N LEU A 164 5.09 10.73 -18.45
CA LEU A 164 3.78 11.42 -18.65
C LEU A 164 3.71 12.10 -20.02
N ASP A 165 4.75 12.85 -20.41
CA ASP A 165 4.83 13.55 -21.71
C ASP A 165 4.75 12.56 -22.89
N LYS A 166 5.28 11.35 -22.72
CA LYS A 166 5.21 10.25 -23.69
C LYS A 166 3.90 9.47 -23.63
N LYS A 167 2.97 9.85 -22.72
CA LYS A 167 1.72 9.14 -22.45
C LYS A 167 1.89 7.67 -22.06
N ASN A 168 3.02 7.35 -21.41
CA ASN A 168 3.30 6.04 -20.85
C ASN A 168 2.40 5.76 -19.63
N ASN A 169 2.07 4.49 -19.42
CA ASN A 169 1.28 4.07 -18.27
C ASN A 169 2.10 4.11 -16.98
N ILE A 170 1.68 4.91 -16.02
CA ILE A 170 2.33 5.10 -14.72
C ILE A 170 1.40 4.64 -13.61
N LEU A 171 1.95 3.90 -12.64
CA LEU A 171 1.23 3.45 -11.46
C LEU A 171 1.95 3.89 -10.19
N LEU A 172 1.29 4.71 -9.38
CA LEU A 172 1.80 5.14 -8.08
C LEU A 172 1.28 4.21 -6.99
N GLU A 173 2.19 3.72 -6.17
CA GLU A 173 1.91 2.79 -5.09
C GLU A 173 2.02 3.49 -3.74
N GLY A 174 0.87 3.65 -3.05
CA GLY A 174 0.82 4.12 -1.67
C GLY A 174 1.09 3.01 -0.66
N THR A 175 1.40 3.42 0.57
CA THR A 175 1.63 2.53 1.71
C THR A 175 0.56 2.72 2.77
N GLN A 176 0.46 1.78 3.73
CA GLN A 176 -0.53 1.79 4.82
C GLN A 176 -1.98 1.95 4.33
N GLY A 177 -2.81 2.60 5.12
CA GLY A 177 -4.19 2.96 4.81
C GLY A 177 -4.53 4.33 5.36
N THR A 178 -5.58 4.94 4.87
CA THR A 178 -5.97 6.33 5.14
C THR A 178 -6.00 6.67 6.64
N TYR A 179 -6.47 5.74 7.48
CA TYR A 179 -6.59 5.97 8.93
C TYR A 179 -5.29 5.73 9.72
N LEU A 180 -4.20 5.41 9.02
CA LEU A 180 -2.84 5.46 9.56
C LEU A 180 -2.10 6.75 9.16
N SER A 181 -2.74 7.69 8.45
CA SER A 181 -2.19 9.02 8.18
C SER A 181 -1.89 9.76 9.47
N LEU A 182 -0.71 10.40 9.54
CA LEU A 182 -0.31 11.23 10.69
C LEU A 182 -1.30 12.36 10.98
N TYR A 183 -1.92 12.92 9.93
CA TYR A 183 -2.81 14.08 10.04
C TYR A 183 -4.29 13.71 10.15
N HIS A 184 -4.70 12.63 9.47
CA HIS A 184 -6.12 12.28 9.30
C HIS A 184 -6.51 10.99 9.99
N GLY A 185 -5.54 10.26 10.56
CA GLY A 185 -5.75 9.03 11.32
C GLY A 185 -6.11 9.26 12.78
N GLY A 186 -6.17 8.14 13.53
CA GLY A 186 -6.47 8.14 14.97
C GLY A 186 -5.22 8.39 15.82
N TYR A 187 -4.70 9.62 15.84
CA TYR A 187 -3.53 9.99 16.61
C TYR A 187 -3.69 9.60 18.10
N PRO A 188 -2.66 9.03 18.78
CA PRO A 188 -1.28 8.82 18.30
C PRO A 188 -1.05 7.48 17.56
N PHE A 189 -2.08 6.68 17.32
CA PHE A 189 -1.99 5.35 16.71
C PHE A 189 -1.97 5.43 15.18
N VAL A 190 -0.97 6.10 14.65
CA VAL A 190 -0.78 6.43 13.22
C VAL A 190 0.65 6.12 12.79
N THR A 191 0.92 6.16 11.49
CA THR A 191 2.29 6.13 10.98
C THR A 191 2.96 7.51 11.05
N SER A 192 4.23 7.58 10.73
CA SER A 192 5.07 8.78 10.97
C SER A 192 4.96 9.86 9.90
N LYS A 193 4.06 9.72 8.92
CA LYS A 193 3.75 10.77 7.93
C LYS A 193 2.34 10.61 7.36
N ASP A 194 1.90 11.55 6.54
CA ASP A 194 0.67 11.40 5.77
C ASP A 194 0.85 10.34 4.67
N VAL A 195 -0.23 9.60 4.39
CA VAL A 195 -0.27 8.50 3.41
C VAL A 195 -1.49 8.59 2.49
N THR A 196 -2.10 9.75 2.40
CA THR A 196 -3.16 10.05 1.44
C THR A 196 -2.61 10.17 0.01
N ALA A 197 -3.49 10.10 -0.98
CA ALA A 197 -3.11 10.24 -2.38
C ALA A 197 -2.32 11.53 -2.66
N SER A 198 -2.70 12.65 -2.01
CA SER A 198 -1.99 13.92 -2.13
C SER A 198 -0.55 13.84 -1.63
N SER A 199 -0.33 13.14 -0.51
CA SER A 199 1.03 12.91 0.02
C SER A 199 1.85 12.03 -0.91
N ILE A 200 1.25 10.99 -1.51
CA ILE A 200 1.95 10.13 -2.47
C ILE A 200 2.39 10.93 -3.71
N CYS A 201 1.56 11.87 -4.20
CA CYS A 201 1.97 12.78 -5.28
C CYS A 201 3.20 13.61 -4.89
N ALA A 202 3.18 14.18 -3.67
CA ALA A 202 4.31 14.95 -3.14
C ALA A 202 5.57 14.08 -2.98
N ASP A 203 5.42 12.83 -2.54
CA ASP A 203 6.53 11.89 -2.34
C ASP A 203 7.28 11.56 -3.64
N VAL A 204 6.56 11.47 -4.76
CA VAL A 204 7.15 11.15 -6.06
C VAL A 204 7.43 12.38 -6.92
N GLY A 205 7.09 13.58 -6.43
CA GLY A 205 7.40 14.86 -7.07
C GLY A 205 6.52 15.20 -8.27
N ILE A 206 5.21 14.90 -8.20
CA ILE A 206 4.25 15.28 -9.26
C ILE A 206 3.11 16.12 -8.70
N GLY A 207 2.53 16.96 -9.56
CA GLY A 207 1.32 17.72 -9.22
C GLY A 207 0.07 16.83 -9.18
N PRO A 208 -0.93 17.12 -8.30
CA PRO A 208 -2.13 16.28 -8.17
C PRO A 208 -2.98 16.25 -9.45
N LYS A 209 -2.87 17.25 -10.32
CA LYS A 209 -3.57 17.28 -11.61
C LYS A 209 -3.02 16.30 -12.65
N SER A 210 -1.87 15.70 -12.40
CA SER A 210 -1.28 14.65 -13.25
C SER A 210 -1.90 13.28 -13.02
N ILE A 211 -2.79 13.14 -12.02
CA ILE A 211 -3.45 11.89 -11.67
C ILE A 211 -4.78 11.77 -12.42
N ASP A 212 -4.92 10.69 -13.18
CA ASP A 212 -6.17 10.38 -13.90
C ASP A 212 -7.14 9.61 -13.02
N LYS A 213 -6.64 8.64 -12.23
CA LYS A 213 -7.46 7.85 -11.32
C LYS A 213 -6.82 7.70 -9.95
N VAL A 214 -7.65 7.81 -8.92
CA VAL A 214 -7.33 7.42 -7.54
C VAL A 214 -8.15 6.19 -7.19
N ILE A 215 -7.49 5.03 -7.12
CA ILE A 215 -8.11 3.74 -6.79
C ILE A 215 -7.91 3.49 -5.29
N ILE A 216 -9.01 3.46 -4.54
CA ILE A 216 -8.96 3.16 -3.12
C ILE A 216 -9.19 1.67 -2.90
N VAL A 217 -8.25 1.01 -2.24
CA VAL A 217 -8.41 -0.41 -1.94
C VAL A 217 -9.08 -0.56 -0.58
N PHE A 218 -10.24 -1.20 -0.57
CA PHE A 218 -10.93 -1.66 0.63
C PHE A 218 -10.85 -3.19 0.72
N LYS A 219 -10.96 -3.68 1.92
CA LYS A 219 -11.19 -5.08 2.22
C LYS A 219 -12.65 -5.25 2.63
N CYS A 220 -13.29 -6.38 2.35
CA CYS A 220 -14.69 -6.64 2.70
C CYS A 220 -14.98 -6.55 4.21
N TYR A 221 -13.97 -6.50 5.04
CA TYR A 221 -14.00 -6.24 6.49
C TYR A 221 -12.76 -5.46 6.89
N ILE A 222 -12.78 -4.78 8.01
CA ILE A 222 -11.64 -4.00 8.48
C ILE A 222 -10.68 -4.90 9.25
N THR A 223 -9.37 -4.68 9.05
CA THR A 223 -8.32 -5.25 9.91
C THR A 223 -7.37 -4.17 10.36
N ARG A 224 -6.86 -4.29 11.60
CA ARG A 224 -5.92 -3.36 12.19
C ARG A 224 -4.82 -4.10 12.95
N VAL A 225 -3.57 -3.72 12.73
CA VAL A 225 -2.42 -4.15 13.56
C VAL A 225 -2.09 -3.05 14.54
N GLY A 226 -1.69 -3.41 15.76
CA GLY A 226 -1.27 -2.47 16.80
C GLY A 226 -2.43 -1.84 17.57
N GLY A 227 -2.09 -0.80 18.32
CA GLY A 227 -2.98 -0.12 19.24
C GLY A 227 -4.03 0.78 18.58
N GLY A 228 -4.82 1.42 19.40
CA GLY A 228 -5.84 2.39 19.01
C GLY A 228 -7.25 1.81 18.86
N PRO A 229 -8.27 2.68 18.80
CA PRO A 229 -9.67 2.25 18.77
C PRO A 229 -10.02 1.58 17.44
N LEU A 230 -10.87 0.56 17.52
CA LEU A 230 -11.52 -0.09 16.38
C LEU A 230 -12.99 -0.26 16.74
N ALA A 231 -13.88 0.47 16.06
CA ALA A 231 -15.32 0.37 16.30
C ALA A 231 -15.83 -1.02 15.91
N ASN A 232 -16.78 -1.56 16.68
CA ASN A 232 -17.39 -2.87 16.44
C ASN A 232 -16.35 -4.01 16.32
N GLU A 233 -15.26 -3.90 17.08
CA GLU A 233 -14.22 -4.91 17.11
C GLU A 233 -14.78 -6.28 17.53
N LEU A 234 -14.42 -7.31 16.79
CA LEU A 234 -14.86 -8.68 17.04
C LEU A 234 -13.94 -9.37 18.07
N SER A 235 -14.53 -10.27 18.87
CA SER A 235 -13.72 -11.15 19.71
C SER A 235 -12.90 -12.12 18.86
N ARG A 236 -11.83 -12.67 19.45
CA ARG A 236 -10.96 -13.63 18.77
C ARG A 236 -11.73 -14.88 18.31
N GLU A 237 -12.66 -15.36 19.14
CA GLU A 237 -13.52 -16.49 18.84
C GLU A 237 -14.42 -16.20 17.63
N GLU A 238 -14.99 -14.99 17.58
CA GLU A 238 -15.83 -14.58 16.45
C GLU A 238 -15.00 -14.41 15.16
N MET A 239 -13.80 -13.84 15.24
CA MET A 239 -12.88 -13.76 14.10
C MET A 239 -12.50 -15.15 13.59
N GLN A 240 -12.24 -16.11 14.48
CA GLN A 240 -11.93 -17.49 14.11
C GLN A 240 -13.12 -18.17 13.43
N ARG A 241 -14.32 -18.01 13.97
CA ARG A 241 -15.55 -18.56 13.40
C ARG A 241 -15.83 -18.02 12.00
N ARG A 242 -15.54 -16.75 11.74
CA ARG A 242 -15.71 -16.10 10.42
C ARG A 242 -14.56 -16.33 9.45
N GLY A 243 -13.46 -16.95 9.87
CA GLY A 243 -12.25 -17.07 9.05
C GLY A 243 -11.50 -15.73 8.84
N TRP A 244 -11.70 -14.75 9.74
CA TRP A 244 -11.09 -13.41 9.67
C TRP A 244 -9.82 -13.29 10.50
N LEU A 245 -9.36 -14.38 11.12
CA LEU A 245 -8.11 -14.39 11.86
C LEU A 245 -6.94 -14.28 10.90
N GLU A 246 -6.20 -13.18 10.98
CA GLU A 246 -5.07 -12.87 10.11
C GLU A 246 -3.87 -12.38 10.91
N PHE A 247 -2.69 -12.43 10.26
CA PHE A 247 -1.44 -11.97 10.84
C PHE A 247 -0.75 -10.95 9.94
N GLY A 248 -0.07 -9.98 10.56
CA GLY A 248 0.66 -8.93 9.85
C GLY A 248 1.83 -9.48 9.05
N SER A 249 1.97 -9.04 7.79
CA SER A 249 3.01 -9.55 6.88
C SER A 249 4.44 -9.16 7.28
N VAL A 250 4.62 -8.07 8.03
CA VAL A 250 5.92 -7.57 8.51
C VAL A 250 6.23 -8.05 9.92
N THR A 251 5.26 -7.96 10.83
CA THR A 251 5.48 -8.20 12.27
C THR A 251 5.01 -9.57 12.76
N GLY A 252 4.23 -10.30 11.95
CA GLY A 252 3.60 -11.56 12.37
C GLY A 252 2.53 -11.40 13.46
N ARG A 253 2.22 -10.18 13.92
CA ARG A 253 1.22 -9.94 14.96
C ARG A 253 -0.19 -10.22 14.46
N GLU A 254 -1.04 -10.72 15.36
CA GLU A 254 -2.46 -10.92 15.10
C GLU A 254 -3.15 -9.59 14.74
N ARG A 255 -4.02 -9.61 13.74
CA ARG A 255 -4.85 -8.48 13.35
C ARG A 255 -6.17 -8.51 14.07
N ARG A 256 -6.56 -7.40 14.65
CA ARG A 256 -7.89 -7.12 15.15
C ARG A 256 -8.81 -6.88 13.95
N SER A 257 -10.08 -7.28 14.04
CA SER A 257 -11.01 -7.15 12.91
C SER A 257 -12.35 -6.56 13.33
N SER A 258 -12.99 -5.87 12.40
CA SER A 258 -14.38 -5.40 12.53
C SER A 258 -15.11 -5.48 11.18
N PRO A 259 -16.45 -5.44 11.15
CA PRO A 259 -17.22 -5.35 9.91
C PRO A 259 -16.80 -4.15 9.05
N PHE A 260 -17.18 -4.16 7.77
CA PHE A 260 -17.01 -3.03 6.87
C PHE A 260 -17.73 -1.80 7.42
N ASP A 261 -17.06 -0.65 7.44
CA ASP A 261 -17.61 0.61 7.95
C ASP A 261 -17.76 1.61 6.80
N LEU A 262 -18.99 1.93 6.47
CA LEU A 262 -19.34 2.83 5.36
C LEU A 262 -18.92 4.28 5.63
N ASP A 263 -19.03 4.75 6.87
CA ASP A 263 -18.67 6.13 7.21
C ASP A 263 -17.14 6.34 7.10
N LEU A 264 -16.37 5.37 7.57
CA LEU A 264 -14.94 5.37 7.36
C LEU A 264 -14.61 5.31 5.87
N ALA A 265 -15.28 4.47 5.08
CA ALA A 265 -15.05 4.37 3.64
C ALA A 265 -15.39 5.68 2.91
N LYS A 266 -16.52 6.32 3.21
CA LYS A 266 -16.91 7.64 2.66
C LYS A 266 -15.88 8.71 2.97
N LYS A 267 -15.39 8.76 4.22
CA LYS A 267 -14.36 9.72 4.63
C LYS A 267 -13.02 9.44 3.92
N ALA A 268 -12.62 8.17 3.78
CA ALA A 268 -11.41 7.80 3.04
C ALA A 268 -11.47 8.25 1.57
N ILE A 269 -12.62 8.07 0.90
CA ILE A 269 -12.84 8.54 -0.47
C ILE A 269 -12.66 10.04 -0.56
N ARG A 270 -13.26 10.82 0.33
CA ARG A 270 -13.15 12.29 0.34
C ARG A 270 -11.72 12.76 0.57
N LEU A 271 -11.00 12.18 1.52
CA LEU A 271 -9.62 12.55 1.84
C LEU A 271 -8.64 12.28 0.70
N ASN A 272 -8.90 11.23 -0.07
CA ASN A 272 -8.01 10.82 -1.16
C ASN A 272 -8.47 11.34 -2.55
N GLY A 273 -9.66 11.91 -2.67
CA GLY A 273 -10.24 12.23 -3.98
C GLY A 273 -10.49 10.96 -4.80
N GLY A 274 -10.97 9.89 -4.16
CA GLY A 274 -11.18 8.58 -4.81
C GLY A 274 -12.11 8.67 -6.02
N THR A 275 -11.69 8.10 -7.14
CA THR A 275 -12.48 8.06 -8.39
C THR A 275 -13.11 6.69 -8.63
N SER A 276 -12.55 5.65 -8.04
CA SER A 276 -13.05 4.28 -8.03
C SER A 276 -12.48 3.52 -6.84
N PHE A 277 -12.93 2.31 -6.59
CA PHE A 277 -12.36 1.47 -5.56
C PHE A 277 -12.12 0.03 -6.02
N ALA A 278 -11.23 -0.65 -5.31
CA ALA A 278 -11.04 -2.08 -5.39
C ALA A 278 -11.51 -2.72 -4.07
N LEU A 279 -12.20 -3.84 -4.16
CA LEU A 279 -12.67 -4.60 -3.00
C LEU A 279 -11.94 -5.94 -2.94
N THR A 280 -11.31 -6.27 -1.83
CA THR A 280 -10.55 -7.52 -1.66
C THR A 280 -11.18 -8.43 -0.61
N LYS A 281 -10.80 -9.71 -0.62
CA LYS A 281 -11.27 -10.70 0.35
C LYS A 281 -12.77 -11.01 0.28
N LEU A 282 -13.37 -10.91 -0.91
CA LEU A 282 -14.76 -11.32 -1.11
C LEU A 282 -14.93 -12.84 -0.86
N ASP A 283 -13.92 -13.62 -1.23
CA ASP A 283 -13.82 -15.06 -0.98
C ASP A 283 -13.81 -15.47 0.50
N VAL A 284 -13.41 -14.56 1.39
CA VAL A 284 -13.45 -14.82 2.84
C VAL A 284 -14.84 -14.54 3.41
N LEU A 285 -15.50 -13.50 2.89
CA LEU A 285 -16.86 -13.15 3.34
C LEU A 285 -17.92 -14.07 2.71
N TYR A 286 -17.70 -14.45 1.45
CA TYR A 286 -18.56 -15.33 0.64
C TYR A 286 -17.71 -16.45 0.02
N PRO A 287 -17.46 -17.57 0.75
CA PRO A 287 -16.55 -18.63 0.31
C PRO A 287 -16.93 -19.25 -1.03
N GLU A 288 -18.22 -19.26 -1.39
CA GLU A 288 -18.72 -19.75 -2.68
C GLU A 288 -18.27 -18.90 -3.87
N CYS A 289 -17.78 -17.68 -3.63
CA CYS A 289 -17.25 -16.81 -4.66
C CYS A 289 -15.74 -16.99 -4.88
N ALA A 290 -15.10 -17.96 -4.20
CA ALA A 290 -13.66 -18.18 -4.32
C ALA A 290 -13.24 -18.50 -5.76
N GLY A 291 -12.29 -17.72 -6.30
CA GLY A 291 -11.76 -17.90 -7.66
C GLY A 291 -12.68 -17.47 -8.80
N VAL A 292 -13.85 -16.92 -8.53
CA VAL A 292 -14.78 -16.41 -9.55
C VAL A 292 -14.15 -15.20 -10.25
N LYS A 293 -14.19 -15.17 -11.58
CA LYS A 293 -13.61 -14.09 -12.43
C LYS A 293 -14.67 -13.32 -13.23
N ASP A 294 -15.92 -13.71 -13.14
CA ASP A 294 -17.05 -13.13 -13.85
C ASP A 294 -18.10 -12.66 -12.83
N TYR A 295 -18.43 -11.37 -12.87
CA TYR A 295 -19.39 -10.76 -11.94
C TYR A 295 -20.76 -11.47 -12.00
N SER A 296 -21.19 -11.92 -13.17
CA SER A 296 -22.48 -12.59 -13.34
C SER A 296 -22.60 -13.88 -12.52
N LYS A 297 -21.45 -14.53 -12.23
CA LYS A 297 -21.37 -15.81 -11.50
C LYS A 297 -21.23 -15.66 -9.98
N LEU A 298 -21.17 -14.42 -9.46
CA LEU A 298 -21.21 -14.20 -8.03
C LEU A 298 -22.56 -14.61 -7.44
N SER A 299 -22.55 -15.06 -6.18
CA SER A 299 -23.78 -15.35 -5.44
C SER A 299 -24.61 -14.08 -5.23
N TYR A 300 -25.90 -14.22 -5.07
CA TYR A 300 -26.80 -13.09 -4.83
C TYR A 300 -26.41 -12.26 -3.57
N PRO A 301 -26.08 -12.88 -2.42
CA PRO A 301 -25.61 -12.12 -1.25
C PRO A 301 -24.34 -11.31 -1.53
N ALA A 302 -23.36 -11.87 -2.27
CA ALA A 302 -22.14 -11.19 -2.62
C ALA A 302 -22.39 -10.00 -3.57
N LYS A 303 -23.26 -10.16 -4.57
CA LYS A 303 -23.68 -9.05 -5.44
C LYS A 303 -24.35 -7.93 -4.65
N LYS A 304 -25.31 -8.28 -3.81
CA LYS A 304 -26.04 -7.33 -2.98
C LYS A 304 -25.09 -6.52 -2.08
N PHE A 305 -24.13 -7.17 -1.43
CA PHE A 305 -23.11 -6.51 -0.61
C PHE A 305 -22.29 -5.49 -1.42
N ILE A 306 -21.85 -5.86 -2.64
CA ILE A 306 -21.08 -4.97 -3.51
C ILE A 306 -21.94 -3.79 -3.96
N GLU A 307 -23.18 -4.04 -4.39
CA GLU A 307 -24.12 -3.03 -4.86
C GLU A 307 -24.49 -2.03 -3.76
N GLU A 308 -24.71 -2.49 -2.54
CA GLU A 308 -24.96 -1.63 -1.37
C GLU A 308 -23.76 -0.70 -1.11
N ILE A 309 -22.53 -1.22 -1.14
CA ILE A 309 -21.32 -0.41 -0.98
C ILE A 309 -21.19 0.61 -2.12
N GLN A 310 -21.40 0.19 -3.36
CA GLN A 310 -21.33 1.10 -4.52
C GLN A 310 -22.37 2.22 -4.43
N ALA A 311 -23.60 1.91 -4.07
CA ALA A 311 -24.68 2.87 -3.91
C ALA A 311 -24.36 3.90 -2.79
N GLU A 312 -23.89 3.42 -1.65
CA GLU A 312 -23.55 4.27 -0.49
C GLU A 312 -22.30 5.14 -0.74
N LEU A 313 -21.31 4.63 -1.48
CA LEU A 313 -20.08 5.37 -1.78
C LEU A 313 -20.20 6.25 -3.02
N GLY A 314 -21.20 6.03 -3.87
CA GLY A 314 -21.34 6.73 -5.16
C GLY A 314 -20.20 6.43 -6.15
N LEU A 315 -19.49 5.31 -5.97
CA LEU A 315 -18.35 4.90 -6.79
C LEU A 315 -18.48 3.44 -7.23
N LYS A 316 -17.84 3.11 -8.35
CA LYS A 316 -17.78 1.74 -8.89
C LYS A 316 -16.67 0.93 -8.23
N ALA A 317 -16.96 -0.33 -7.87
CA ALA A 317 -15.98 -1.35 -7.55
C ALA A 317 -15.36 -1.87 -8.84
N GLU A 318 -14.29 -1.22 -9.31
CA GLU A 318 -13.68 -1.58 -10.60
C GLU A 318 -12.94 -2.93 -10.55
N LEU A 319 -12.37 -3.28 -9.40
CA LEU A 319 -11.62 -4.52 -9.19
C LEU A 319 -12.13 -5.26 -7.96
N ILE A 320 -12.52 -6.51 -8.10
CA ILE A 320 -13.07 -7.30 -6.98
C ILE A 320 -12.24 -8.58 -6.82
N GLY A 321 -11.50 -8.67 -5.71
CA GLY A 321 -10.65 -9.81 -5.38
C GLY A 321 -11.43 -10.96 -4.76
N THR A 322 -11.38 -12.10 -5.42
CA THR A 322 -12.10 -13.34 -5.08
C THR A 322 -11.16 -14.48 -4.67
N GLY A 323 -9.93 -14.19 -4.27
CA GLY A 323 -8.96 -15.21 -3.85
C GLY A 323 -7.59 -14.61 -3.58
N LYS A 324 -6.62 -15.45 -3.24
CA LYS A 324 -5.24 -15.02 -2.89
C LYS A 324 -4.39 -14.67 -4.11
N ASP A 325 -4.61 -15.36 -5.23
CA ASP A 325 -3.82 -15.17 -6.46
C ASP A 325 -4.17 -13.86 -7.16
N VAL A 326 -3.18 -13.27 -7.84
CA VAL A 326 -3.33 -12.03 -8.63
C VAL A 326 -4.44 -12.18 -9.67
N ASP A 327 -4.57 -13.36 -10.29
CA ASP A 327 -5.58 -13.63 -11.32
C ASP A 327 -6.99 -13.90 -10.77
N SER A 328 -7.15 -14.00 -9.44
CA SER A 328 -8.46 -14.15 -8.78
C SER A 328 -9.08 -12.77 -8.57
N ILE A 329 -9.36 -12.06 -9.65
CA ILE A 329 -9.99 -10.73 -9.69
C ILE A 329 -11.07 -10.71 -10.77
N ILE A 330 -12.21 -10.11 -10.42
CA ILE A 330 -13.22 -9.65 -11.37
C ILE A 330 -12.85 -8.23 -11.74
N ASP A 331 -12.63 -7.98 -13.04
CA ASP A 331 -12.29 -6.67 -13.59
C ASP A 331 -13.52 -6.08 -14.30
N GLN A 332 -14.00 -4.96 -13.77
CA GLN A 332 -15.18 -4.23 -14.27
C GLN A 332 -14.81 -2.84 -14.83
N ARG A 333 -13.53 -2.58 -15.08
CA ARG A 333 -13.06 -1.31 -15.59
C ARG A 333 -13.53 -1.00 -17.00
#